data_b31111b61deb4c78692adeed81c197ff
#
_entry.id   b31111b61deb4c78692adeed81c197ff
#
_cell.length_a   1.000
_cell.length_b   1.000
_cell.length_c   1.000
_cell.angle_alpha   90.00
_cell.angle_beta   90.00
_cell.angle_gamma   90.00
#
_symmetry.space_group_name_H-M   'P 1'
#
loop_
_entity.id
_entity.type
_entity.pdbx_description
1 polymer ?
#
loop_
_entity_poly.entity_id
_entity_poly.type
_entity_poly.pdbx_seq_one_letter_code
_entity_poly.pdbx_strand_id
1 'polypeptide(L)'
;RDRLATLPALPALEGLTQRTLQLSMDPMLDMMGMQALQQKYGDGAMAGMGMHHGDMQGMHGMQMDHGHMDHGSQGFDFHNANRINGKAFDMVTPQFAVQKGQFERWTISGEGDMMLHPFHIHGTQFRILSENGKPPAAHRAGWKDTVNVYGARSEVLVRFDHAAAKESAYMAHCHLLEHEDTGMMLGFTVA
;
A
#
# COMPACT_ATOMS: atom_id res chain seq x y z
N ARG A 1 -3.56 29.90 17.71
CA ARG A 1 -2.81 28.86 18.45
C ARG A 1 -1.87 28.18 17.47
N ASP A 2 -0.57 28.26 17.71
CA ASP A 2 0.44 27.74 16.79
C ASP A 2 0.55 26.19 16.85
N ARG A 3 0.03 25.57 17.92
CA ARG A 3 -0.05 24.11 18.10
C ARG A 3 -1.32 23.74 18.87
N LEU A 4 -1.97 22.65 18.41
CA LEU A 4 -3.14 22.08 19.06
C LEU A 4 -2.77 21.10 20.19
N ALA A 5 -1.60 20.45 20.08
CA ALA A 5 -1.09 19.52 21.08
C ALA A 5 0.44 19.48 21.06
N THR A 6 1.04 19.10 22.19
CA THR A 6 2.45 18.74 22.29
C THR A 6 2.58 17.25 22.04
N LEU A 7 3.35 16.88 21.04
CA LEU A 7 3.60 15.47 20.75
C LEU A 7 4.79 14.97 21.60
N PRO A 8 4.73 13.74 22.12
CA PRO A 8 5.88 13.15 22.80
C PRO A 8 7.05 13.02 21.82
N ALA A 9 8.26 13.10 22.35
CA ALA A 9 9.49 12.84 21.59
C ALA A 9 9.45 11.41 21.00
N LEU A 10 10.03 11.26 19.84
CA LEU A 10 10.25 9.92 19.27
C LEU A 10 11.31 9.18 20.09
N PRO A 11 11.20 7.87 20.28
CA PRO A 11 12.31 7.07 20.84
C PRO A 11 13.51 7.07 19.88
N ALA A 12 14.65 6.58 20.34
CA ALA A 12 15.79 6.30 19.48
C ALA A 12 15.36 5.32 18.37
N LEU A 13 15.71 5.61 17.14
CA LEU A 13 15.32 4.80 15.98
C LEU A 13 16.36 3.72 15.63
N GLU A 14 17.57 3.85 16.19
CA GLU A 14 18.66 2.91 16.00
C GLU A 14 18.34 1.57 16.71
N GLY A 15 18.61 0.47 16.03
CA GLY A 15 18.42 -0.88 16.58
C GLY A 15 16.97 -1.36 16.65
N LEU A 16 16.00 -0.58 16.19
CA LEU A 16 14.62 -1.04 16.09
C LEU A 16 14.47 -2.12 15.02
N THR A 17 13.60 -3.07 15.28
CA THR A 17 13.16 -4.03 14.26
C THR A 17 12.62 -3.27 13.05
N GLN A 18 13.13 -3.61 11.87
CA GLN A 18 12.71 -3.03 10.60
C GLN A 18 11.89 -4.03 9.80
N ARG A 19 10.79 -3.55 9.23
CA ARG A 19 9.92 -4.35 8.39
C ARG A 19 9.63 -3.60 7.10
N THR A 20 9.68 -4.29 5.96
CA THR A 20 9.30 -3.73 4.67
C THR A 20 8.03 -4.42 4.17
N LEU A 21 7.07 -3.60 3.76
CA LEU A 21 5.83 -4.01 3.12
C LEU A 21 5.87 -3.47 1.68
N GLN A 22 6.11 -4.37 0.73
CA GLN A 22 6.13 -4.01 -0.69
C GLN A 22 4.73 -4.17 -1.26
N LEU A 23 4.14 -3.07 -1.69
CA LEU A 23 2.88 -3.05 -2.42
C LEU A 23 3.15 -3.37 -3.89
N SER A 24 2.28 -4.12 -4.51
CA SER A 24 2.35 -4.39 -5.95
C SER A 24 0.97 -4.63 -6.53
N MET A 25 0.73 -4.06 -7.70
CA MET A 25 -0.46 -4.27 -8.51
C MET A 25 -0.12 -5.16 -9.69
N ASP A 26 -1.12 -5.86 -10.21
CA ASP A 26 -0.97 -6.58 -11.47
C ASP A 26 -1.04 -5.56 -12.63
N PRO A 27 0.00 -5.45 -13.48
CA PRO A 27 0.01 -4.48 -14.56
C PRO A 27 -1.15 -4.63 -15.55
N MET A 28 -1.69 -5.84 -15.71
CA MET A 28 -2.83 -6.09 -16.58
C MET A 28 -4.11 -5.47 -16.02
N LEU A 29 -4.29 -5.49 -14.70
CA LEU A 29 -5.42 -4.81 -14.04
C LEU A 29 -5.37 -3.31 -14.24
N ASP A 30 -4.21 -2.69 -14.07
CA ASP A 30 -4.01 -1.27 -14.31
C ASP A 30 -4.41 -0.90 -15.75
N MET A 31 -3.91 -1.68 -16.72
CA MET A 31 -4.21 -1.46 -18.13
C MET A 31 -5.72 -1.61 -18.41
N MET A 32 -6.37 -2.65 -17.88
CA MET A 32 -7.81 -2.87 -18.05
C MET A 32 -8.63 -1.78 -17.37
N GLY A 33 -8.25 -1.35 -16.17
CA GLY A 33 -8.89 -0.25 -15.45
C GLY A 33 -8.78 1.07 -16.22
N MET A 34 -7.60 1.39 -16.73
CA MET A 34 -7.37 2.57 -17.56
C MET A 34 -8.19 2.56 -18.86
N GLN A 35 -8.24 1.42 -19.54
CA GLN A 35 -9.07 1.26 -20.74
C GLN A 35 -10.56 1.44 -20.43
N ALA A 36 -11.05 0.86 -19.34
CA ALA A 36 -12.44 1.02 -18.92
C ALA A 36 -12.79 2.47 -18.57
N LEU A 37 -11.89 3.19 -17.90
CA LEU A 37 -12.05 4.62 -17.59
C LEU A 37 -12.06 5.46 -18.88
N GLN A 38 -11.17 5.18 -19.81
CA GLN A 38 -11.11 5.88 -21.09
C GLN A 38 -12.37 5.64 -21.94
N GLN A 39 -12.86 4.40 -21.98
CA GLN A 39 -14.13 4.08 -22.66
C GLN A 39 -15.33 4.81 -22.05
N LYS A 40 -15.38 4.91 -20.72
CA LYS A 40 -16.51 5.48 -20.00
C LYS A 40 -16.53 7.01 -19.98
N TYR A 41 -15.36 7.65 -19.86
CA TYR A 41 -15.25 9.09 -19.60
C TYR A 41 -14.45 9.84 -20.67
N GLY A 42 -13.93 9.14 -21.71
CA GLY A 42 -13.12 9.71 -22.77
C GLY A 42 -11.76 10.22 -22.26
N ASP A 43 -11.06 10.96 -23.11
CA ASP A 43 -9.69 11.45 -22.80
C ASP A 43 -9.63 12.41 -21.59
N GLY A 44 -10.76 13.00 -21.18
CA GLY A 44 -10.85 13.87 -20.00
C GLY A 44 -10.62 13.14 -18.66
N ALA A 45 -10.85 11.81 -18.60
CA ALA A 45 -10.63 11.04 -17.38
C ALA A 45 -9.16 10.98 -16.96
N MET A 46 -8.25 11.02 -17.94
CA MET A 46 -6.81 10.94 -17.72
C MET A 46 -6.18 12.27 -17.31
N ALA A 47 -6.79 13.40 -17.70
CA ALA A 47 -6.28 14.74 -17.38
C ALA A 47 -6.31 15.03 -15.87
N GLY A 48 -7.27 14.44 -15.13
CA GLY A 48 -7.38 14.56 -13.67
C GLY A 48 -6.30 13.80 -12.89
N MET A 49 -5.64 12.82 -13.51
CA MET A 49 -4.58 12.01 -12.89
C MET A 49 -3.16 12.58 -13.13
N GLY A 50 -3.03 13.74 -13.77
CA GLY A 50 -1.73 14.36 -14.06
C GLY A 50 -0.92 13.66 -15.15
N MET A 51 -1.51 12.69 -15.85
CA MET A 51 -0.88 12.01 -16.99
C MET A 51 -1.10 12.84 -18.26
N HIS A 52 -0.03 13.33 -18.87
CA HIS A 52 -0.08 14.00 -20.15
C HIS A 52 -0.04 12.98 -21.30
N HIS A 53 -0.73 13.31 -22.41
CA HIS A 53 -0.81 12.50 -23.64
C HIS A 53 0.56 12.02 -24.20
N GLY A 54 1.67 12.64 -23.77
CA GLY A 54 3.03 12.23 -24.16
C GLY A 54 3.52 10.93 -23.51
N ASP A 55 3.01 10.60 -22.33
CA ASP A 55 3.49 9.44 -21.58
C ASP A 55 2.91 8.11 -22.12
N MET A 56 1.78 8.18 -22.81
CA MET A 56 1.11 7.03 -23.39
C MET A 56 1.74 6.52 -24.70
N GLN A 57 2.46 7.37 -25.47
CA GLN A 57 3.12 6.92 -26.71
C GLN A 57 4.29 5.98 -26.45
N GLY A 58 4.91 6.00 -25.26
CA GLY A 58 5.95 5.06 -24.87
C GLY A 58 5.43 3.63 -24.60
N MET A 59 4.16 3.49 -24.23
CA MET A 59 3.57 2.18 -23.90
C MET A 59 3.09 1.41 -25.14
N HIS A 60 2.83 2.07 -26.27
CA HIS A 60 2.47 1.41 -27.53
C HIS A 60 3.64 0.69 -28.22
N GLY A 61 4.87 0.88 -27.78
CA GLY A 61 6.06 0.26 -28.33
C GLY A 61 6.43 -1.11 -27.74
N MET A 62 5.77 -1.57 -26.68
CA MET A 62 5.90 -2.94 -26.19
C MET A 62 5.06 -3.84 -27.09
N GLN A 63 5.69 -4.32 -28.16
CA GLN A 63 5.18 -5.42 -28.97
C GLN A 63 5.17 -6.65 -28.06
N MET A 64 4.02 -6.95 -27.45
CA MET A 64 3.82 -8.22 -26.76
C MET A 64 3.90 -9.31 -27.85
N ASP A 65 4.94 -10.12 -27.74
CA ASP A 65 5.02 -11.38 -28.48
C ASP A 65 3.81 -12.22 -28.06
N HIS A 66 2.80 -12.28 -28.94
CA HIS A 66 1.63 -13.13 -28.80
C HIS A 66 2.01 -14.60 -29.03
N GLY A 67 3.07 -15.06 -28.37
CA GLY A 67 3.32 -16.49 -28.20
C GLY A 67 2.04 -17.08 -27.58
N HIS A 68 1.42 -18.01 -28.31
CA HIS A 68 0.23 -18.77 -27.97
C HIS A 68 0.15 -19.06 -26.46
N MET A 69 -0.41 -18.15 -25.68
CA MET A 69 -0.97 -18.48 -24.39
C MET A 69 -2.33 -19.10 -24.67
N ASP A 70 -2.41 -20.39 -24.45
CA ASP A 70 -3.66 -21.14 -24.41
C ASP A 70 -4.56 -20.50 -23.36
N HIS A 71 -5.45 -19.61 -23.77
CA HIS A 71 -6.49 -19.02 -22.95
C HIS A 71 -7.59 -20.08 -22.72
N GLY A 72 -7.18 -21.18 -22.11
CA GLY A 72 -8.13 -22.07 -21.44
C GLY A 72 -8.88 -21.23 -20.43
N SER A 73 -10.16 -21.07 -20.62
CA SER A 73 -11.28 -20.44 -19.92
C SER A 73 -11.18 -20.16 -18.39
N GLN A 74 -10.00 -19.92 -17.84
CA GLN A 74 -9.84 -19.37 -16.50
C GLN A 74 -9.87 -17.84 -16.66
N GLY A 75 -10.99 -17.24 -16.27
CA GLY A 75 -11.13 -15.80 -16.18
C GLY A 75 -10.00 -15.21 -15.33
N PHE A 76 -9.65 -13.96 -15.58
CA PHE A 76 -8.65 -13.22 -14.81
C PHE A 76 -9.02 -13.26 -13.31
N ASP A 77 -8.07 -13.67 -12.47
CA ASP A 77 -8.28 -13.77 -11.02
C ASP A 77 -8.14 -12.40 -10.36
N PHE A 78 -9.23 -11.64 -10.35
CA PHE A 78 -9.27 -10.33 -9.72
C PHE A 78 -9.02 -10.37 -8.20
N HIS A 79 -9.29 -11.49 -7.52
CA HIS A 79 -9.11 -11.60 -6.07
C HIS A 79 -7.63 -11.65 -5.65
N ASN A 80 -6.73 -12.02 -6.55
CA ASN A 80 -5.29 -12.12 -6.30
C ASN A 80 -4.46 -11.11 -7.09
N ALA A 81 -5.10 -10.07 -7.61
CA ALA A 81 -4.46 -9.11 -8.49
C ALA A 81 -3.52 -8.16 -7.76
N ASN A 82 -3.88 -7.76 -6.55
CA ASN A 82 -3.11 -6.85 -5.73
C ASN A 82 -2.46 -7.59 -4.56
N ARG A 83 -1.22 -7.22 -4.21
CA ARG A 83 -0.40 -8.00 -3.29
C ARG A 83 0.40 -7.12 -2.36
N ILE A 84 0.69 -7.68 -1.16
CA ILE A 84 1.71 -7.16 -0.25
C ILE A 84 2.77 -8.25 -0.07
N ASN A 85 4.04 -7.91 -0.29
CA ASN A 85 5.17 -8.86 -0.27
C ASN A 85 4.96 -10.04 -1.24
N GLY A 86 4.39 -9.78 -2.40
CA GLY A 86 4.13 -10.79 -3.43
C GLY A 86 2.97 -11.74 -3.13
N LYS A 87 2.22 -11.52 -2.04
CA LYS A 87 1.08 -12.34 -1.63
C LYS A 87 -0.21 -11.53 -1.63
N ALA A 88 -1.27 -12.07 -2.20
CA ALA A 88 -2.62 -11.58 -1.97
C ALA A 88 -3.09 -11.96 -0.56
N PHE A 89 -4.14 -11.31 -0.10
CA PHE A 89 -4.67 -11.54 1.25
C PHE A 89 -5.12 -12.99 1.46
N ASP A 90 -4.71 -13.53 2.60
CA ASP A 90 -5.19 -14.80 3.14
C ASP A 90 -5.65 -14.56 4.58
N MET A 91 -6.95 -14.75 4.83
CA MET A 91 -7.56 -14.51 6.13
C MET A 91 -7.04 -15.47 7.22
N VAL A 92 -6.59 -16.66 6.85
CA VAL A 92 -6.22 -17.70 7.82
C VAL A 92 -4.71 -17.76 8.10
N THR A 93 -3.90 -17.07 7.29
CA THR A 93 -2.44 -17.13 7.38
C THR A 93 -1.83 -15.75 7.57
N PRO A 94 -1.64 -15.27 8.82
CA PRO A 94 -0.89 -14.05 9.09
C PRO A 94 0.52 -14.13 8.51
N GLN A 95 0.98 -13.04 7.88
CA GLN A 95 2.29 -13.04 7.21
C GLN A 95 3.46 -13.00 8.18
N PHE A 96 3.27 -12.40 9.38
CA PHE A 96 4.33 -12.27 10.39
C PHE A 96 3.75 -12.04 11.79
N ALA A 97 4.62 -12.08 12.79
CA ALA A 97 4.33 -11.73 14.16
C ALA A 97 5.09 -10.45 14.56
N VAL A 98 4.49 -9.65 15.44
CA VAL A 98 5.04 -8.46 16.07
C VAL A 98 5.13 -8.69 17.58
N GLN A 99 6.18 -8.21 18.22
CA GLN A 99 6.32 -8.28 19.67
C GLN A 99 5.53 -7.13 20.33
N LYS A 100 4.62 -7.50 21.23
CA LYS A 100 3.81 -6.53 21.98
C LYS A 100 4.67 -5.55 22.79
N GLY A 101 4.30 -4.27 22.73
CA GLY A 101 4.96 -3.20 23.48
C GLY A 101 6.31 -2.75 22.91
N GLN A 102 6.84 -3.40 21.88
CA GLN A 102 8.07 -2.99 21.21
C GLN A 102 7.78 -2.04 20.05
N PHE A 103 8.68 -1.06 19.87
CA PHE A 103 8.63 -0.23 18.68
C PHE A 103 9.25 -0.97 17.48
N GLU A 104 8.60 -0.85 16.34
CA GLU A 104 9.15 -1.26 15.04
C GLU A 104 9.10 -0.08 14.06
N ARG A 105 10.03 -0.06 13.12
CA ARG A 105 10.04 0.84 11.97
C ARG A 105 9.54 0.09 10.75
N TRP A 106 8.37 0.49 10.24
CA TRP A 106 7.81 -0.12 9.04
C TRP A 106 8.03 0.79 7.84
N THR A 107 8.55 0.22 6.77
CA THR A 107 8.69 0.86 5.46
C THR A 107 7.62 0.30 4.55
N ILE A 108 6.70 1.13 4.10
CA ILE A 108 5.69 0.78 3.12
C ILE A 108 6.19 1.31 1.77
N SER A 109 6.40 0.42 0.81
CA SER A 109 6.98 0.74 -0.49
C SER A 109 5.94 0.58 -1.59
N GLY A 110 5.69 1.66 -2.32
CA GLY A 110 4.95 1.68 -3.59
C GLY A 110 5.88 1.80 -4.81
N GLU A 111 7.19 1.49 -4.64
CA GLU A 111 8.13 1.56 -5.75
C GLU A 111 7.76 0.55 -6.84
N GLY A 112 7.74 1.01 -8.09
CA GLY A 112 7.29 0.23 -9.24
C GLY A 112 5.77 0.35 -9.50
N ASP A 113 5.06 1.09 -8.67
CA ASP A 113 3.63 1.34 -8.78
C ASP A 113 3.39 2.86 -8.84
N MET A 114 2.59 3.31 -9.81
CA MET A 114 2.28 4.74 -10.02
C MET A 114 0.99 5.18 -9.32
N MET A 115 0.33 4.28 -8.57
CA MET A 115 -0.92 4.58 -7.87
C MET A 115 -0.66 5.12 -6.47
N LEU A 116 -1.59 5.94 -5.99
CA LEU A 116 -1.62 6.37 -4.59
C LEU A 116 -2.27 5.27 -3.74
N HIS A 117 -1.58 4.85 -2.69
CA HIS A 117 -2.09 3.91 -1.70
C HIS A 117 -2.20 4.61 -0.34
N PRO A 118 -3.40 4.98 0.12
CA PRO A 118 -3.64 5.29 1.53
C PRO A 118 -3.50 3.99 2.32
N PHE A 119 -2.36 3.77 2.99
CA PHE A 119 -2.07 2.52 3.70
C PHE A 119 -2.46 2.62 5.15
N HIS A 120 -3.40 1.78 5.57
CA HIS A 120 -3.96 1.72 6.93
C HIS A 120 -3.40 0.53 7.71
N ILE A 121 -3.20 0.71 9.02
CA ILE A 121 -2.73 -0.32 9.94
C ILE A 121 -3.69 -0.39 11.13
N HIS A 122 -4.27 -1.58 11.34
CA HIS A 122 -5.16 -1.85 12.48
C HIS A 122 -4.40 -1.94 13.80
N GLY A 123 -5.13 -1.75 14.91
CA GLY A 123 -4.68 -2.05 16.26
C GLY A 123 -3.75 -1.02 16.89
N THR A 124 -3.35 0.03 16.18
CA THR A 124 -2.52 1.11 16.72
C THR A 124 -2.68 2.41 15.96
N GLN A 125 -2.21 3.48 16.59
CA GLN A 125 -1.84 4.72 15.91
C GLN A 125 -0.32 4.83 15.87
N PHE A 126 0.21 5.35 14.78
CA PHE A 126 1.64 5.46 14.53
C PHE A 126 2.09 6.91 14.27
N ARG A 127 3.38 7.11 14.28
CA ARG A 127 4.01 8.38 13.86
C ARG A 127 4.62 8.17 12.47
N ILE A 128 4.29 9.07 11.54
CA ILE A 128 4.93 9.09 10.23
C ILE A 128 6.34 9.64 10.40
N LEU A 129 7.35 8.87 10.00
CA LEU A 129 8.76 9.28 9.98
C LEU A 129 9.12 9.96 8.67
N SER A 130 8.65 9.39 7.55
CA SER A 130 8.71 10.00 6.21
C SER A 130 7.49 9.61 5.40
N GLU A 131 7.07 10.46 4.49
CA GLU A 131 5.97 10.21 3.55
C GLU A 131 6.48 10.49 2.14
N ASN A 132 6.50 9.44 1.31
CA ASN A 132 7.10 9.47 -0.03
C ASN A 132 8.54 10.02 -0.04
N GLY A 133 9.36 9.54 0.87
CA GLY A 133 10.77 9.92 1.01
C GLY A 133 11.01 11.34 1.57
N LYS A 134 9.97 12.04 2.02
CA LYS A 134 10.06 13.41 2.57
C LYS A 134 9.59 13.44 4.03
N PRO A 135 10.07 14.38 4.85
CA PRO A 135 9.49 14.61 6.18
C PRO A 135 7.99 14.88 6.08
N PRO A 136 7.17 14.39 7.02
CA PRO A 136 5.73 14.62 6.99
C PRO A 136 5.41 16.11 7.12
N ALA A 137 4.41 16.58 6.39
CA ALA A 137 3.89 17.94 6.55
C ALA A 137 3.37 18.16 8.00
N ALA A 138 3.34 19.40 8.48
CA ALA A 138 3.00 19.72 9.86
C ALA A 138 1.67 19.11 10.34
N HIS A 139 0.63 19.09 9.49
CA HIS A 139 -0.67 18.48 9.80
C HIS A 139 -0.64 16.95 9.79
N ARG A 140 0.42 16.33 9.24
CA ARG A 140 0.65 14.88 9.22
C ARG A 140 1.57 14.42 10.35
N ALA A 141 2.25 15.32 11.06
CA ALA A 141 3.26 14.99 12.08
C ALA A 141 2.68 14.40 13.38
N GLY A 142 1.34 14.40 13.57
CA GLY A 142 0.65 13.81 14.74
C GLY A 142 0.52 12.29 14.64
N TRP A 143 -0.28 11.74 15.57
CA TRP A 143 -0.69 10.36 15.53
C TRP A 143 -1.61 10.12 14.33
N LYS A 144 -1.36 9.07 13.59
CA LYS A 144 -2.08 8.65 12.39
C LYS A 144 -2.32 7.15 12.43
N ASP A 145 -3.28 6.70 11.68
CA ASP A 145 -3.57 5.29 11.40
C ASP A 145 -3.44 4.97 9.91
N THR A 146 -3.23 6.01 9.10
CA THR A 146 -3.10 5.92 7.64
C THR A 146 -1.95 6.78 7.15
N VAL A 147 -1.12 6.23 6.26
CA VAL A 147 -0.01 6.92 5.58
C VAL A 147 -0.16 6.82 4.07
N ASN A 148 0.15 7.91 3.36
CA ASN A 148 0.11 7.91 1.90
C ASN A 148 1.39 7.31 1.33
N VAL A 149 1.25 6.45 0.32
CA VAL A 149 2.35 5.84 -0.42
C VAL A 149 2.08 6.06 -1.91
N TYR A 150 2.98 6.73 -2.60
CA TYR A 150 2.82 7.09 -4.01
C TYR A 150 4.15 6.96 -4.75
N GLY A 151 4.35 5.86 -5.45
CA GLY A 151 5.53 5.60 -6.28
C GLY A 151 6.87 5.61 -5.53
N ALA A 152 6.86 5.66 -4.20
CA ALA A 152 8.04 5.81 -3.35
C ALA A 152 7.84 5.06 -2.04
N ARG A 153 8.72 5.30 -1.06
CA ARG A 153 8.67 4.70 0.29
C ARG A 153 8.16 5.69 1.31
N SER A 154 7.24 5.22 2.15
CA SER A 154 6.81 5.92 3.36
C SER A 154 7.19 5.11 4.60
N GLU A 155 7.61 5.76 5.67
CA GLU A 155 8.08 5.11 6.87
C GLU A 155 7.27 5.55 8.07
N VAL A 156 6.91 4.57 8.91
CA VAL A 156 6.15 4.80 10.13
C VAL A 156 6.80 4.12 11.32
N LEU A 157 6.63 4.72 12.50
CA LEU A 157 7.01 4.16 13.78
C LEU A 157 5.76 3.62 14.46
N VAL A 158 5.70 2.30 14.60
CA VAL A 158 4.54 1.58 15.16
C VAL A 158 4.90 0.92 16.49
N ARG A 159 3.90 0.76 17.35
CA ARG A 159 3.96 -0.07 18.56
C ARG A 159 2.56 -0.60 18.83
N PHE A 160 2.46 -1.88 19.15
CA PHE A 160 1.19 -2.53 19.44
C PHE A 160 1.13 -2.88 20.93
N ASP A 161 0.19 -2.30 21.66
CA ASP A 161 0.04 -2.48 23.10
C ASP A 161 -0.97 -3.61 23.45
N HIS A 162 -1.70 -4.13 22.47
CA HIS A 162 -2.68 -5.19 22.63
C HIS A 162 -2.30 -6.41 21.81
N ALA A 163 -2.47 -7.58 22.40
CA ALA A 163 -2.22 -8.85 21.69
C ALA A 163 -3.28 -9.10 20.61
N ALA A 164 -2.87 -9.76 19.53
CA ALA A 164 -3.73 -10.24 18.47
C ALA A 164 -3.32 -11.68 18.12
N ALA A 165 -4.19 -12.64 18.43
CA ALA A 165 -3.98 -14.05 18.12
C ALA A 165 -4.22 -14.31 16.61
N LYS A 166 -3.86 -15.50 16.15
CA LYS A 166 -4.05 -15.91 14.75
C LYS A 166 -5.52 -15.80 14.30
N GLU A 167 -6.45 -16.18 15.18
CA GLU A 167 -7.89 -16.20 14.93
C GLU A 167 -8.52 -14.80 14.92
N SER A 168 -7.79 -13.81 15.40
CA SER A 168 -8.18 -12.40 15.46
C SER A 168 -6.99 -11.48 15.11
N ALA A 169 -6.27 -11.84 14.07
CA ALA A 169 -5.10 -11.12 13.61
C ALA A 169 -5.48 -9.67 13.23
N TYR A 170 -4.57 -8.74 13.50
CA TYR A 170 -4.69 -7.40 12.95
C TYR A 170 -4.42 -7.41 11.46
N MET A 171 -5.00 -6.45 10.76
CA MET A 171 -4.80 -6.26 9.33
C MET A 171 -4.02 -4.98 9.04
N ALA A 172 -3.31 -4.99 7.93
CA ALA A 172 -2.75 -3.79 7.32
C ALA A 172 -3.03 -3.85 5.82
N HIS A 173 -3.53 -2.76 5.25
CA HIS A 173 -4.05 -2.77 3.88
C HIS A 173 -4.04 -1.39 3.22
N CYS A 174 -4.14 -1.37 1.91
CA CYS A 174 -4.52 -0.18 1.17
C CYS A 174 -6.00 0.12 1.43
N HIS A 175 -6.34 1.38 1.67
CA HIS A 175 -7.72 1.80 1.95
C HIS A 175 -8.47 2.29 0.69
N LEU A 176 -7.98 1.98 -0.50
CA LEU A 176 -8.77 1.99 -1.72
C LEU A 176 -9.49 0.65 -1.82
N LEU A 177 -10.82 0.67 -1.84
CA LEU A 177 -11.64 -0.54 -1.78
C LEU A 177 -11.31 -1.53 -2.90
N GLU A 178 -11.05 -1.02 -4.10
CA GLU A 178 -10.68 -1.84 -5.24
C GLU A 178 -9.36 -2.60 -5.02
N HIS A 179 -8.40 -1.98 -4.32
CA HIS A 179 -7.13 -2.63 -4.00
C HIS A 179 -7.26 -3.61 -2.84
N GLU A 180 -8.03 -3.22 -1.82
CA GLU A 180 -8.33 -4.05 -0.65
C GLU A 180 -9.05 -5.33 -1.06
N ASP A 181 -10.18 -5.19 -1.80
CA ASP A 181 -11.02 -6.30 -2.26
C ASP A 181 -10.31 -7.26 -3.22
N THR A 182 -9.25 -6.78 -3.89
CA THR A 182 -8.46 -7.57 -4.82
C THR A 182 -7.13 -8.06 -4.26
N GLY A 183 -6.93 -7.97 -2.94
CA GLY A 183 -5.88 -8.67 -2.22
C GLY A 183 -4.76 -7.81 -1.63
N MET A 184 -4.78 -6.45 -1.74
CA MET A 184 -3.75 -5.59 -1.15
C MET A 184 -3.96 -5.43 0.37
N MET A 185 -3.93 -6.55 1.06
CA MET A 185 -4.11 -6.66 2.49
C MET A 185 -3.24 -7.78 3.04
N LEU A 186 -2.87 -7.70 4.31
CA LEU A 186 -2.22 -8.78 5.04
C LEU A 186 -2.73 -8.85 6.48
N GLY A 187 -2.66 -10.05 7.06
CA GLY A 187 -2.84 -10.27 8.49
C GLY A 187 -1.49 -10.35 9.21
N PHE A 188 -1.45 -9.92 10.48
CA PHE A 188 -0.31 -10.12 11.38
C PHE A 188 -0.76 -10.33 12.81
N THR A 189 0.04 -11.08 13.58
CA THR A 189 -0.21 -11.34 15.00
C THR A 189 0.63 -10.42 15.88
N VAL A 190 0.19 -10.26 17.14
CA VAL A 190 0.92 -9.51 18.17
C VAL A 190 0.98 -10.37 19.44
N ALA A 191 2.18 -10.70 19.90
CA ALA A 191 2.42 -11.57 21.06
C ALA A 191 3.46 -10.95 22.04
#